data_04c96efb7ea80c7157ffc8ce009c30e3
#
_entry.id   04c96efb7ea80c7157ffc8ce009c30e3
#
_cell.length_a   1.000
_cell.length_b   1.000
_cell.length_c   1.000
_cell.angle_alpha   90.00
_cell.angle_beta   90.00
_cell.angle_gamma   90.00
#
_symmetry.space_group_name_H-M   'P 1'
#
loop_
_entity.id
_entity.type
_entity.pdbx_description
1 polymer ?
#
loop_
_entity_poly.entity_id
_entity_poly.type
_entity_poly.pdbx_seq_one_letter_code
_entity_poly.pdbx_strand_id
1 'polypeptide(L)'
;ENQVANGCDLLVVASIDGSSLGEPLKQAKEAGIPVISYDRLLMNSDAVTYYATFDNYKVGQKQGEYLVDALDLDNQDGPFNIELFTGDPGDNNCNFFFGGAMDVLQKYIDEGKLVVKSGQTEFEQVATANWDSAKAQDRMDTIIAGNYSDGSNLDAVLCSNDSTALGVENALAASYTGEYPIITGQDCDTPNVKNLVAGKQAMSVFKDTRALATAVVGMVDSIMKGEEPEVNDTESYDNGTGVIPTYLCDPVVVTVDNYKEILIDSGYYTEDQIK
;
A
#
# COMPACT_ATOMS: atom_id res chain seq x y z
N GLU A 1 -2.69 21.12 17.19
CA GLU A 1 -2.84 22.07 18.30
C GLU A 1 -3.47 23.40 17.86
N ASN A 2 -2.91 24.08 16.85
CA ASN A 2 -3.43 25.39 16.42
C ASN A 2 -4.89 25.33 15.96
N GLN A 3 -5.33 24.28 15.29
CA GLN A 3 -6.72 24.11 14.85
C GLN A 3 -7.65 23.98 16.06
N VAL A 4 -7.27 23.17 17.05
CA VAL A 4 -8.03 23.02 18.28
C VAL A 4 -8.15 24.36 19.03
N ALA A 5 -7.04 25.08 19.19
CA ALA A 5 -7.01 26.39 19.84
C ALA A 5 -7.86 27.45 19.10
N ASN A 6 -7.98 27.34 17.78
CA ASN A 6 -8.82 28.23 16.97
C ASN A 6 -10.30 27.83 16.95
N GLY A 7 -10.69 26.74 17.65
CA GLY A 7 -12.08 26.32 17.79
C GLY A 7 -12.67 25.73 16.50
N CYS A 8 -11.94 24.82 15.86
CA CYS A 8 -12.51 24.05 14.75
C CYS A 8 -13.59 23.10 15.25
N ASP A 9 -14.59 22.80 14.42
CA ASP A 9 -15.72 21.96 14.78
C ASP A 9 -15.45 20.47 14.54
N LEU A 10 -14.47 20.14 13.68
CA LEU A 10 -14.07 18.78 13.34
C LEU A 10 -12.63 18.79 12.80
N LEU A 11 -11.88 17.72 13.00
CA LEU A 11 -10.56 17.51 12.42
C LEU A 11 -10.56 16.32 11.45
N VAL A 12 -9.99 16.53 10.27
CA VAL A 12 -9.58 15.47 9.34
C VAL A 12 -8.06 15.45 9.33
N VAL A 13 -7.46 14.33 9.74
CA VAL A 13 -6.02 14.23 9.98
C VAL A 13 -5.40 13.12 9.14
N ALA A 14 -4.48 13.50 8.24
CA ALA A 14 -3.59 12.60 7.53
C ALA A 14 -2.20 12.67 8.16
N SER A 15 -1.82 11.67 8.95
CA SER A 15 -0.52 11.62 9.62
C SER A 15 0.46 10.74 8.84
N ILE A 16 1.73 11.16 8.78
CA ILE A 16 2.80 10.31 8.22
C ILE A 16 3.09 9.15 9.17
N ASP A 17 3.19 9.42 10.47
CA ASP A 17 3.33 8.44 11.55
C ASP A 17 2.07 8.50 12.41
N GLY A 18 1.30 7.40 12.43
CA GLY A 18 0.04 7.29 13.17
C GLY A 18 0.17 7.51 14.66
N SER A 19 1.34 7.24 15.25
CA SER A 19 1.58 7.31 16.70
C SER A 19 2.09 8.68 17.19
N SER A 20 2.41 9.61 16.28
CA SER A 20 3.12 10.86 16.62
C SER A 20 2.25 11.98 17.19
N LEU A 21 0.91 11.85 17.15
CA LEU A 21 -0.02 12.95 17.44
C LEU A 21 -0.80 12.77 18.76
N GLY A 22 -0.31 11.99 19.72
CA GLY A 22 -1.03 11.68 20.95
C GLY A 22 -1.51 12.91 21.75
N GLU A 23 -0.65 13.89 22.00
CA GLU A 23 -1.04 15.08 22.77
C GLU A 23 -2.01 16.01 22.03
N PRO A 24 -1.81 16.37 20.75
CA PRO A 24 -2.82 17.10 20.00
C PRO A 24 -4.18 16.42 19.91
N LEU A 25 -4.21 15.10 19.77
CA LEU A 25 -5.45 14.31 19.73
C LEU A 25 -6.18 14.33 21.08
N LYS A 26 -5.43 14.23 22.18
CA LYS A 26 -6.00 14.38 23.51
C LYS A 26 -6.67 15.74 23.71
N GLN A 27 -6.02 16.82 23.28
CA GLN A 27 -6.59 18.17 23.33
C GLN A 27 -7.88 18.27 22.50
N ALA A 28 -7.93 17.65 21.30
CA ALA A 28 -9.14 17.61 20.49
C ALA A 28 -10.28 16.90 21.23
N LYS A 29 -10.00 15.76 21.87
CA LYS A 29 -10.98 15.02 22.68
C LYS A 29 -11.50 15.83 23.87
N GLU A 30 -10.61 16.48 24.61
CA GLU A 30 -10.98 17.33 25.76
C GLU A 30 -11.85 18.52 25.33
N ALA A 31 -11.65 19.03 24.11
CA ALA A 31 -12.47 20.09 23.51
C ALA A 31 -13.77 19.57 22.88
N GLY A 32 -14.00 18.25 22.86
CA GLY A 32 -15.19 17.64 22.24
C GLY A 32 -15.19 17.71 20.72
N ILE A 33 -14.02 17.83 20.08
CA ILE A 33 -13.85 17.94 18.63
C ILE A 33 -13.73 16.53 18.03
N PRO A 34 -14.66 16.09 17.14
CA PRO A 34 -14.54 14.82 16.44
C PRO A 34 -13.30 14.76 15.55
N VAL A 35 -12.69 13.58 15.45
CA VAL A 35 -11.49 13.35 14.62
C VAL A 35 -11.75 12.23 13.63
N ILE A 36 -11.62 12.54 12.34
CA ILE A 36 -11.56 11.55 11.26
C ILE A 36 -10.08 11.31 10.91
N SER A 37 -9.64 10.06 11.07
CA SER A 37 -8.36 9.61 10.52
C SER A 37 -8.49 9.47 9.01
N TYR A 38 -7.59 10.04 8.24
CA TYR A 38 -7.62 10.05 6.78
C TYR A 38 -6.45 9.26 6.21
N ASP A 39 -6.75 8.28 5.37
CA ASP A 39 -5.79 7.40 4.66
C ASP A 39 -4.97 6.53 5.62
N ARG A 40 -4.29 7.10 6.61
CA ARG A 40 -3.51 6.37 7.62
C ARG A 40 -4.18 6.43 8.99
N LEU A 41 -4.25 5.28 9.67
CA LEU A 41 -4.90 5.20 10.97
C LEU A 41 -4.05 5.88 12.05
N LEU A 42 -4.67 6.79 12.79
CA LEU A 42 -4.09 7.40 13.99
C LEU A 42 -4.12 6.38 15.13
N MET A 43 -2.95 6.00 15.61
CA MET A 43 -2.76 4.93 16.58
C MET A 43 -2.73 5.43 18.03
N ASN A 44 -3.05 4.54 18.96
CA ASN A 44 -2.91 4.71 20.39
C ASN A 44 -3.65 5.93 20.95
N SER A 45 -4.79 6.30 20.35
CA SER A 45 -5.60 7.45 20.79
C SER A 45 -7.09 7.14 20.72
N ASP A 46 -7.76 7.31 21.84
CA ASP A 46 -9.22 7.19 21.98
C ASP A 46 -9.97 8.48 21.58
N ALA A 47 -9.28 9.42 20.97
CA ALA A 47 -9.84 10.63 20.35
C ALA A 47 -10.34 10.39 18.93
N VAL A 48 -9.89 9.33 18.27
CA VAL A 48 -10.27 9.01 16.87
C VAL A 48 -11.70 8.51 16.86
N THR A 49 -12.57 9.23 16.14
CA THR A 49 -13.99 8.92 16.06
C THR A 49 -14.31 8.01 14.88
N TYR A 50 -13.70 8.30 13.73
CA TYR A 50 -13.89 7.56 12.48
C TYR A 50 -12.58 7.45 11.71
N TYR A 51 -12.53 6.50 10.80
CA TYR A 51 -11.44 6.31 9.86
C TYR A 51 -11.97 6.22 8.44
N ALA A 52 -11.27 6.79 7.49
CA ALA A 52 -11.57 6.64 6.06
C ALA A 52 -10.30 6.32 5.30
N THR A 53 -10.32 5.23 4.55
CA THR A 53 -9.19 4.74 3.77
C THR A 53 -9.66 3.83 2.63
N PHE A 54 -8.74 3.13 1.99
CA PHE A 54 -9.04 2.01 1.09
C PHE A 54 -9.00 0.68 1.84
N ASP A 55 -9.57 -0.37 1.26
CA ASP A 55 -9.41 -1.72 1.78
C ASP A 55 -7.96 -2.19 1.60
N ASN A 56 -7.13 -1.86 2.59
CA ASN A 56 -5.69 -2.09 2.54
C ASN A 56 -5.31 -3.58 2.53
N TYR A 57 -6.12 -4.43 3.18
CA TYR A 57 -5.92 -5.87 3.13
C TYR A 57 -6.18 -6.42 1.73
N LYS A 58 -7.26 -5.96 1.10
CA LYS A 58 -7.61 -6.31 -0.28
C LYS A 58 -6.58 -5.81 -1.30
N VAL A 59 -5.88 -4.70 -1.02
CA VAL A 59 -4.73 -4.27 -1.84
C VAL A 59 -3.67 -5.36 -1.87
N GLY A 60 -3.26 -5.85 -0.71
CA GLY A 60 -2.28 -6.93 -0.60
C GLY A 60 -2.77 -8.22 -1.27
N GLN A 61 -4.02 -8.63 -1.02
CA GLN A 61 -4.62 -9.79 -1.68
C GLN A 61 -4.54 -9.69 -3.21
N LYS A 62 -4.92 -8.54 -3.79
CA LYS A 62 -4.86 -8.31 -5.24
C LYS A 62 -3.44 -8.41 -5.80
N GLN A 63 -2.42 -7.98 -5.05
CA GLN A 63 -1.02 -8.13 -5.43
C GLN A 63 -0.60 -9.61 -5.41
N GLY A 64 -0.96 -10.33 -4.34
CA GLY A 64 -0.69 -11.77 -4.22
C GLY A 64 -1.40 -12.58 -5.30
N GLU A 65 -2.70 -12.35 -5.53
CA GLU A 65 -3.51 -13.01 -6.56
C GLU A 65 -2.93 -12.75 -7.97
N TYR A 66 -2.51 -11.51 -8.24
CA TYR A 66 -1.87 -11.20 -9.52
C TYR A 66 -0.60 -12.02 -9.75
N LEU A 67 0.25 -12.19 -8.72
CA LEU A 67 1.46 -13.02 -8.83
C LEU A 67 1.13 -14.51 -9.00
N VAL A 68 0.10 -15.01 -8.32
CA VAL A 68 -0.38 -16.39 -8.50
C VAL A 68 -0.78 -16.65 -9.95
N ASP A 69 -1.59 -15.74 -10.51
CA ASP A 69 -2.08 -15.86 -11.89
C ASP A 69 -0.93 -15.70 -12.90
N ALA A 70 -0.07 -14.70 -12.73
CA ALA A 70 1.00 -14.39 -13.67
C ALA A 70 2.12 -15.46 -13.72
N LEU A 71 2.38 -16.14 -12.61
CA LEU A 71 3.31 -17.28 -12.50
C LEU A 71 2.60 -18.64 -12.72
N ASP A 72 1.28 -18.64 -12.87
CA ASP A 72 0.45 -19.85 -13.03
C ASP A 72 0.73 -20.89 -11.92
N LEU A 73 0.81 -20.40 -10.65
CA LEU A 73 1.26 -21.21 -9.52
C LEU A 73 0.35 -22.39 -9.20
N ASP A 74 -0.92 -22.34 -9.60
CA ASP A 74 -1.84 -23.45 -9.39
C ASP A 74 -1.52 -24.65 -10.30
N ASN A 75 -0.92 -24.41 -11.48
CA ASN A 75 -0.65 -25.43 -12.48
C ASN A 75 0.86 -25.72 -12.67
N GLN A 76 1.75 -24.84 -12.21
CA GLN A 76 3.20 -25.02 -12.34
C GLN A 76 3.79 -25.60 -11.06
N ASP A 77 4.83 -26.41 -11.22
CA ASP A 77 5.51 -27.05 -10.06
C ASP A 77 6.56 -26.12 -9.41
N GLY A 78 7.04 -25.10 -10.11
CA GLY A 78 8.11 -24.22 -9.65
C GLY A 78 9.48 -24.91 -9.56
N PRO A 79 10.43 -24.52 -8.69
CA PRO A 79 10.32 -23.33 -7.85
C PRO A 79 10.49 -22.02 -8.65
N PHE A 80 9.74 -20.98 -8.27
CA PHE A 80 9.93 -19.61 -8.72
C PHE A 80 10.57 -18.78 -7.60
N ASN A 81 11.58 -17.98 -7.94
CA ASN A 81 12.23 -17.11 -6.96
C ASN A 81 11.49 -15.78 -6.84
N ILE A 82 11.14 -15.41 -5.64
CA ILE A 82 10.45 -14.16 -5.33
C ILE A 82 11.22 -13.38 -4.25
N GLU A 83 11.16 -12.05 -4.31
CA GLU A 83 11.59 -11.18 -3.22
C GLU A 83 10.44 -10.30 -2.75
N LEU A 84 10.46 -9.91 -1.47
CA LEU A 84 9.35 -9.24 -0.80
C LEU A 84 9.80 -7.84 -0.33
N PHE A 85 8.98 -6.82 -0.61
CA PHE A 85 9.18 -5.44 -0.17
C PHE A 85 7.88 -4.87 0.34
N THR A 86 7.87 -4.40 1.59
CA THR A 86 6.77 -3.60 2.14
C THR A 86 7.25 -2.19 2.51
N GLY A 87 6.38 -1.39 3.09
CA GLY A 87 6.62 0.03 3.32
C GLY A 87 7.10 0.37 4.73
N ASP A 88 6.74 1.58 5.17
CA ASP A 88 7.20 2.12 6.44
C ASP A 88 6.55 1.41 7.64
N PRO A 89 7.34 0.91 8.61
CA PRO A 89 6.79 0.23 9.79
C PRO A 89 5.99 1.15 10.73
N GLY A 90 6.12 2.48 10.61
CA GLY A 90 5.29 3.47 11.32
C GLY A 90 3.93 3.71 10.66
N ASP A 91 3.70 3.16 9.48
CA ASP A 91 2.43 3.19 8.78
C ASP A 91 1.67 1.87 9.00
N ASN A 92 0.59 1.92 9.79
CA ASN A 92 -0.20 0.72 10.11
C ASN A 92 -0.76 0.02 8.87
N ASN A 93 -0.96 0.72 7.75
CA ASN A 93 -1.45 0.15 6.50
C ASN A 93 -0.50 -0.93 5.95
N CYS A 94 0.81 -0.83 6.22
CA CYS A 94 1.80 -1.81 5.77
C CYS A 94 1.50 -3.22 6.29
N ASN A 95 0.98 -3.35 7.51
CA ASN A 95 0.60 -4.64 8.08
C ASN A 95 -0.53 -5.30 7.26
N PHE A 96 -1.49 -4.49 6.80
CA PHE A 96 -2.59 -4.98 5.98
C PHE A 96 -2.14 -5.32 4.56
N PHE A 97 -1.31 -4.48 3.92
CA PHE A 97 -0.77 -4.78 2.59
C PHE A 97 0.04 -6.06 2.60
N PHE A 98 0.99 -6.16 3.52
CA PHE A 98 1.85 -7.35 3.61
C PHE A 98 1.07 -8.58 4.03
N GLY A 99 0.21 -8.47 5.07
CA GLY A 99 -0.61 -9.58 5.53
C GLY A 99 -1.54 -10.11 4.45
N GLY A 100 -2.26 -9.23 3.74
CA GLY A 100 -3.15 -9.63 2.65
C GLY A 100 -2.43 -10.34 1.50
N ALA A 101 -1.22 -9.89 1.14
CA ALA A 101 -0.41 -10.55 0.12
C ALA A 101 0.12 -11.92 0.60
N MET A 102 0.61 -11.99 1.84
CA MET A 102 1.14 -13.22 2.40
C MET A 102 0.05 -14.27 2.63
N ASP A 103 -1.17 -13.90 3.00
CA ASP A 103 -2.29 -14.85 3.11
C ASP A 103 -2.62 -15.55 1.78
N VAL A 104 -2.29 -14.92 0.65
CA VAL A 104 -2.39 -15.54 -0.68
C VAL A 104 -1.14 -16.37 -1.01
N LEU A 105 0.05 -15.84 -0.74
CA LEU A 105 1.32 -16.41 -1.24
C LEU A 105 1.90 -17.49 -0.32
N GLN A 106 1.61 -17.46 1.00
CA GLN A 106 2.26 -18.32 2.00
C GLN A 106 2.10 -19.81 1.67
N LYS A 107 0.93 -20.24 1.19
CA LYS A 107 0.72 -21.65 0.81
C LYS A 107 1.72 -22.14 -0.25
N TYR A 108 2.05 -21.28 -1.23
CA TYR A 108 2.98 -21.64 -2.30
C TYR A 108 4.44 -21.60 -1.84
N ILE A 109 4.75 -20.77 -0.83
CA ILE A 109 6.05 -20.77 -0.15
C ILE A 109 6.19 -22.06 0.66
N ASP A 110 5.19 -22.45 1.42
CA ASP A 110 5.18 -23.68 2.23
C ASP A 110 5.27 -24.94 1.36
N GLU A 111 4.67 -24.92 0.18
CA GLU A 111 4.75 -26.00 -0.81
C GLU A 111 6.10 -26.01 -1.58
N GLY A 112 6.92 -24.99 -1.43
CA GLY A 112 8.20 -24.84 -2.15
C GLY A 112 8.04 -24.43 -3.62
N LYS A 113 6.86 -24.03 -4.07
CA LYS A 113 6.62 -23.47 -5.40
C LYS A 113 7.14 -22.05 -5.54
N LEU A 114 7.08 -21.27 -4.45
CA LEU A 114 7.73 -19.97 -4.32
C LEU A 114 8.89 -20.08 -3.33
N VAL A 115 10.02 -19.49 -3.69
CA VAL A 115 11.21 -19.43 -2.84
C VAL A 115 11.65 -17.98 -2.66
N VAL A 116 11.63 -17.47 -1.44
CA VAL A 116 12.25 -16.19 -1.10
C VAL A 116 13.74 -16.42 -0.98
N LYS A 117 14.49 -16.21 -2.06
CA LYS A 117 15.89 -16.62 -2.16
C LYS A 117 16.81 -15.88 -1.19
N SER A 118 16.47 -14.64 -0.84
CA SER A 118 17.18 -13.91 0.23
C SER A 118 16.94 -14.47 1.63
N GLY A 119 15.89 -15.29 1.82
CA GLY A 119 15.43 -15.76 3.12
C GLY A 119 14.77 -14.67 3.98
N GLN A 120 14.53 -13.47 3.44
CA GLN A 120 13.91 -12.36 4.16
C GLN A 120 12.38 -12.44 4.01
N THR A 121 11.71 -13.01 5.01
CA THR A 121 10.26 -13.24 5.01
C THR A 121 9.51 -12.48 6.09
N GLU A 122 10.22 -12.04 7.14
CA GLU A 122 9.60 -11.32 8.26
C GLU A 122 9.35 -9.85 7.90
N PHE A 123 8.26 -9.28 8.41
CA PHE A 123 7.86 -7.90 8.14
C PHE A 123 9.01 -6.89 8.33
N GLU A 124 9.74 -6.99 9.43
CA GLU A 124 10.85 -6.08 9.74
C GLU A 124 12.03 -6.19 8.77
N GLN A 125 12.22 -7.37 8.17
CA GLN A 125 13.29 -7.60 7.18
C GLN A 125 12.95 -6.99 5.81
N VAL A 126 11.65 -6.95 5.48
CA VAL A 126 11.15 -6.50 4.17
C VAL A 126 10.64 -5.06 4.18
N ALA A 127 10.58 -4.43 5.37
CA ALA A 127 10.12 -3.07 5.55
C ALA A 127 11.06 -2.05 4.88
N THR A 128 10.47 -0.97 4.36
CA THR A 128 11.18 0.14 3.71
C THR A 128 10.85 1.45 4.43
N ALA A 129 11.73 1.86 5.33
CA ALA A 129 11.50 3.04 6.16
C ALA A 129 11.26 4.31 5.31
N ASN A 130 10.22 5.06 5.67
CA ASN A 130 9.71 6.26 4.98
C ASN A 130 9.21 5.99 3.55
N TRP A 131 8.93 4.74 3.17
CA TRP A 131 8.58 4.38 1.79
C TRP A 131 9.62 4.84 0.76
N ASP A 132 10.89 4.94 1.18
CA ASP A 132 11.97 5.57 0.42
C ASP A 132 12.49 4.64 -0.68
N SER A 133 12.32 5.04 -1.94
CA SER A 133 12.77 4.28 -3.10
C SER A 133 14.28 4.03 -3.12
N ALA A 134 15.11 4.94 -2.58
CA ALA A 134 16.56 4.72 -2.50
C ALA A 134 16.90 3.59 -1.53
N LYS A 135 16.19 3.47 -0.40
CA LYS A 135 16.36 2.34 0.53
C LYS A 135 15.91 1.02 -0.08
N ALA A 136 14.81 1.02 -0.83
CA ALA A 136 14.37 -0.15 -1.58
C ALA A 136 15.42 -0.56 -2.61
N GLN A 137 16.00 0.40 -3.34
CA GLN A 137 17.10 0.18 -4.29
C GLN A 137 18.33 -0.43 -3.60
N ASP A 138 18.83 0.18 -2.51
CA ASP A 138 20.02 -0.30 -1.78
C ASP A 138 19.81 -1.74 -1.28
N ARG A 139 18.62 -2.05 -0.78
CA ARG A 139 18.28 -3.40 -0.34
C ARG A 139 18.25 -4.38 -1.52
N MET A 140 17.63 -4.00 -2.64
CA MET A 140 17.55 -4.85 -3.83
C MET A 140 18.93 -5.06 -4.45
N ASP A 141 19.81 -4.05 -4.52
CA ASP A 141 21.21 -4.19 -4.96
C ASP A 141 21.96 -5.23 -4.11
N THR A 142 21.74 -5.20 -2.79
CA THR A 142 22.32 -6.19 -1.86
C THR A 142 21.79 -7.59 -2.14
N ILE A 143 20.48 -7.74 -2.37
CA ILE A 143 19.84 -9.02 -2.69
C ILE A 143 20.37 -9.58 -4.00
N ILE A 144 20.45 -8.75 -5.07
CA ILE A 144 20.98 -9.17 -6.37
C ILE A 144 22.41 -9.69 -6.22
N ALA A 145 23.29 -8.91 -5.57
CA ALA A 145 24.67 -9.28 -5.40
C ALA A 145 24.86 -10.55 -4.56
N GLY A 146 24.08 -10.75 -3.54
CA GLY A 146 24.17 -11.88 -2.61
C GLY A 146 23.51 -13.16 -3.10
N ASN A 147 22.40 -13.06 -3.83
CA ASN A 147 21.51 -14.18 -4.09
C ASN A 147 21.35 -14.54 -5.58
N TYR A 148 21.62 -13.58 -6.49
CA TYR A 148 21.37 -13.78 -7.92
C TYR A 148 22.65 -13.67 -8.78
N SER A 149 23.82 -13.56 -8.17
CA SER A 149 25.13 -13.56 -8.86
C SER A 149 25.50 -14.91 -9.45
N ASP A 150 24.82 -15.97 -9.08
CA ASP A 150 24.99 -17.35 -9.60
C ASP A 150 24.29 -17.58 -10.95
N GLY A 151 23.59 -16.59 -11.49
CA GLY A 151 22.83 -16.66 -12.73
C GLY A 151 21.43 -17.25 -12.60
N SER A 152 20.95 -17.46 -11.38
CA SER A 152 19.55 -17.85 -11.15
C SER A 152 18.61 -16.69 -11.47
N ASN A 153 17.41 -17.00 -11.99
CA ASN A 153 16.40 -15.98 -12.25
C ASN A 153 15.74 -15.50 -10.96
N LEU A 154 15.37 -14.22 -10.95
CA LEU A 154 14.37 -13.64 -10.09
C LEU A 154 13.08 -13.58 -10.89
N ASP A 155 12.04 -14.30 -10.48
CA ASP A 155 10.82 -14.46 -11.26
C ASP A 155 9.78 -13.39 -10.92
N ALA A 156 9.73 -12.98 -9.64
CA ALA A 156 8.81 -11.93 -9.19
C ALA A 156 9.36 -11.11 -8.04
N VAL A 157 8.83 -9.89 -7.88
CA VAL A 157 9.03 -9.05 -6.70
C VAL A 157 7.68 -8.52 -6.23
N LEU A 158 7.29 -8.89 -5.01
CA LEU A 158 6.17 -8.27 -4.32
C LEU A 158 6.63 -6.91 -3.79
N CYS A 159 6.11 -5.82 -4.35
CA CYS A 159 6.29 -4.48 -3.84
C CYS A 159 4.94 -3.95 -3.38
N SER A 160 4.82 -3.55 -2.11
CA SER A 160 3.56 -3.07 -1.56
C SER A 160 3.11 -1.73 -2.16
N ASN A 161 4.05 -0.91 -2.70
CA ASN A 161 3.70 0.31 -3.41
C ASN A 161 4.69 0.65 -4.54
N ASP A 162 4.36 1.69 -5.27
CA ASP A 162 5.11 2.17 -6.44
C ASP A 162 6.47 2.78 -6.10
N SER A 163 6.63 3.45 -4.95
CA SER A 163 7.97 3.96 -4.56
C SER A 163 8.94 2.84 -4.27
N THR A 164 8.50 1.75 -3.63
CA THR A 164 9.35 0.55 -3.43
C THR A 164 9.63 -0.15 -4.75
N ALA A 165 8.62 -0.28 -5.63
CA ALA A 165 8.77 -0.84 -6.97
C ALA A 165 9.80 -0.04 -7.80
N LEU A 166 9.75 1.29 -7.77
CA LEU A 166 10.69 2.15 -8.47
C LEU A 166 12.13 1.92 -8.00
N GLY A 167 12.35 1.76 -6.68
CA GLY A 167 13.66 1.42 -6.13
C GLY A 167 14.16 0.06 -6.62
N VAL A 168 13.31 -0.95 -6.60
CA VAL A 168 13.61 -2.29 -7.13
C VAL A 168 13.97 -2.21 -8.62
N GLU A 169 13.17 -1.53 -9.43
CA GLU A 169 13.41 -1.36 -10.87
C GLU A 169 14.74 -0.66 -11.17
N ASN A 170 15.12 0.35 -10.37
CA ASN A 170 16.41 1.02 -10.50
C ASN A 170 17.59 0.08 -10.22
N ALA A 171 17.50 -0.76 -9.19
CA ALA A 171 18.51 -1.77 -8.88
C ALA A 171 18.62 -2.83 -9.99
N LEU A 172 17.48 -3.31 -10.49
CA LEU A 172 17.46 -4.27 -11.60
C LEU A 172 18.10 -3.69 -12.86
N ALA A 173 17.79 -2.44 -13.20
CA ALA A 173 18.38 -1.76 -14.35
C ALA A 173 19.89 -1.56 -14.23
N ALA A 174 20.41 -1.40 -13.00
CA ALA A 174 21.83 -1.16 -12.74
C ALA A 174 22.66 -2.44 -12.71
N SER A 175 22.16 -3.54 -12.17
CA SER A 175 23.00 -4.68 -11.79
C SER A 175 22.44 -6.07 -12.14
N TYR A 176 21.15 -6.19 -12.51
CA TYR A 176 20.56 -7.48 -12.82
C TYR A 176 20.66 -7.83 -14.30
N THR A 177 21.05 -9.06 -14.61
CA THR A 177 21.29 -9.53 -16.00
C THR A 177 20.40 -10.69 -16.42
N GLY A 178 19.51 -11.16 -15.51
CA GLY A 178 18.54 -12.23 -15.80
C GLY A 178 17.33 -11.74 -16.57
N GLU A 179 16.34 -12.61 -16.73
CA GLU A 179 15.03 -12.23 -17.26
C GLU A 179 14.33 -11.26 -16.31
N TYR A 180 13.63 -10.26 -16.87
CA TYR A 180 13.03 -9.21 -16.06
C TYR A 180 11.83 -9.76 -15.26
N PRO A 181 11.80 -9.57 -13.92
CA PRO A 181 10.78 -10.19 -13.07
C PRO A 181 9.42 -9.51 -13.19
N ILE A 182 8.38 -10.20 -12.72
CA ILE A 182 7.05 -9.63 -12.50
C ILE A 182 7.10 -8.76 -11.26
N ILE A 183 6.76 -7.46 -11.38
CA ILE A 183 6.81 -6.50 -10.26
C ILE A 183 5.40 -5.96 -9.98
N THR A 184 4.97 -6.05 -8.72
CA THR A 184 3.72 -5.42 -8.26
C THR A 184 3.97 -3.99 -7.78
N GLY A 185 2.89 -3.23 -7.61
CA GLY A 185 2.92 -1.89 -7.03
C GLY A 185 1.54 -1.46 -6.54
N GLN A 186 1.45 -0.24 -6.05
CA GLN A 186 0.24 0.43 -5.58
C GLN A 186 0.44 1.94 -5.71
N ASP A 187 -0.65 2.67 -5.92
CA ASP A 187 -0.81 4.12 -6.02
C ASP A 187 -0.88 4.63 -7.47
N CYS A 188 -0.39 3.90 -8.45
CA CYS A 188 -0.31 4.32 -9.85
C CYS A 188 0.43 5.65 -10.02
N ASP A 189 1.57 5.81 -9.37
CA ASP A 189 2.41 6.98 -9.50
C ASP A 189 2.88 7.18 -10.94
N THR A 190 2.95 8.42 -11.40
CA THR A 190 3.27 8.72 -12.81
C THR A 190 4.54 8.01 -13.33
N PRO A 191 5.68 7.94 -12.61
CA PRO A 191 6.84 7.18 -13.07
C PRO A 191 6.55 5.69 -13.25
N ASN A 192 5.77 5.12 -12.34
CA ASN A 192 5.45 3.70 -12.32
C ASN A 192 4.42 3.34 -13.39
N VAL A 193 3.44 4.21 -13.67
CA VAL A 193 2.54 4.02 -14.81
C VAL A 193 3.33 4.06 -16.13
N LYS A 194 4.36 4.91 -16.26
CA LYS A 194 5.28 4.87 -17.43
C LYS A 194 6.03 3.54 -17.51
N ASN A 195 6.52 3.03 -16.38
CA ASN A 195 7.18 1.73 -16.30
C ASN A 195 6.22 0.57 -16.62
N LEU A 196 4.97 0.67 -16.16
CA LEU A 196 3.91 -0.28 -16.51
C LEU A 196 3.65 -0.31 -18.03
N VAL A 197 3.51 0.85 -18.67
CA VAL A 197 3.34 0.96 -20.12
C VAL A 197 4.58 0.47 -20.86
N ALA A 198 5.76 0.63 -20.29
CA ALA A 198 7.03 0.14 -20.86
C ALA A 198 7.29 -1.37 -20.60
N GLY A 199 6.40 -2.06 -19.87
CA GLY A 199 6.54 -3.47 -19.51
C GLY A 199 7.58 -3.76 -18.44
N LYS A 200 7.97 -2.74 -17.63
CA LYS A 200 8.89 -2.89 -16.50
C LYS A 200 8.18 -3.17 -15.19
N GLN A 201 6.98 -2.68 -15.02
CA GLN A 201 6.10 -3.00 -13.91
C GLN A 201 4.89 -3.75 -14.45
N ALA A 202 4.44 -4.80 -13.78
CA ALA A 202 3.38 -5.65 -14.30
C ALA A 202 1.98 -5.13 -13.93
N MET A 203 1.85 -4.57 -12.73
CA MET A 203 0.60 -4.03 -12.20
C MET A 203 0.85 -2.96 -11.15
N SER A 204 -0.14 -2.12 -10.92
CA SER A 204 -0.23 -1.24 -9.75
C SER A 204 -1.67 -1.22 -9.24
N VAL A 205 -1.88 -1.23 -7.94
CA VAL A 205 -3.21 -1.12 -7.36
C VAL A 205 -3.57 0.35 -7.21
N PHE A 206 -4.55 0.78 -7.99
CA PHE A 206 -5.05 2.16 -7.99
C PHE A 206 -5.98 2.41 -6.82
N LYS A 207 -5.72 3.49 -6.13
CA LYS A 207 -6.54 4.06 -5.08
C LYS A 207 -6.99 5.45 -5.52
N ASP A 208 -8.22 5.59 -6.02
CA ASP A 208 -8.73 6.88 -6.50
C ASP A 208 -8.91 7.85 -5.32
N THR A 209 -7.93 8.72 -5.14
CA THR A 209 -7.94 9.72 -4.05
C THR A 209 -9.13 10.67 -4.09
N ARG A 210 -9.79 10.83 -5.26
CA ARG A 210 -11.02 11.63 -5.42
C ARG A 210 -12.20 10.92 -4.75
N ALA A 211 -12.24 9.57 -4.83
CA ALA A 211 -13.28 8.78 -4.16
C ALA A 211 -13.14 8.88 -2.64
N LEU A 212 -11.93 8.73 -2.11
CA LEU A 212 -11.65 8.88 -0.68
C LEU A 212 -11.99 10.29 -0.18
N ALA A 213 -11.58 11.32 -0.91
CA ALA A 213 -11.91 12.70 -0.57
C ALA A 213 -13.43 12.94 -0.55
N THR A 214 -14.17 12.40 -1.53
CA THR A 214 -15.63 12.51 -1.60
C THR A 214 -16.29 11.81 -0.40
N ALA A 215 -15.84 10.61 -0.05
CA ALA A 215 -16.35 9.88 1.12
C ALA A 215 -16.16 10.68 2.40
N VAL A 216 -14.95 11.22 2.62
CA VAL A 216 -14.66 12.02 3.83
C VAL A 216 -15.47 13.31 3.88
N VAL A 217 -15.69 13.99 2.76
CA VAL A 217 -16.58 15.16 2.71
C VAL A 217 -18.02 14.76 3.12
N GLY A 218 -18.50 13.60 2.66
CA GLY A 218 -19.80 13.07 3.09
C GLY A 218 -19.85 12.76 4.58
N MET A 219 -18.81 12.16 5.14
CA MET A 219 -18.70 11.90 6.58
C MET A 219 -18.71 13.19 7.40
N VAL A 220 -17.95 14.21 6.97
CA VAL A 220 -17.94 15.54 7.60
C VAL A 220 -19.32 16.16 7.57
N ASP A 221 -20.02 16.13 6.43
CA ASP A 221 -21.36 16.71 6.28
C ASP A 221 -22.36 16.04 7.23
N SER A 222 -22.34 14.71 7.34
CA SER A 222 -23.20 13.97 8.29
C SER A 222 -22.93 14.38 9.73
N ILE A 223 -21.66 14.36 10.16
CA ILE A 223 -21.29 14.71 11.54
C ILE A 223 -21.71 16.16 11.87
N MET A 224 -21.49 17.10 10.95
CA MET A 224 -21.84 18.52 11.15
C MET A 224 -23.37 18.73 11.23
N LYS A 225 -24.16 17.81 10.68
CA LYS A 225 -25.64 17.77 10.84
C LYS A 225 -26.10 17.06 12.09
N GLY A 226 -25.19 16.43 12.85
CA GLY A 226 -25.53 15.58 13.99
C GLY A 226 -26.07 14.20 13.59
N GLU A 227 -25.73 13.75 12.39
CA GLU A 227 -26.09 12.45 11.84
C GLU A 227 -24.89 11.50 11.92
N GLU A 228 -25.14 10.19 11.97
CA GLU A 228 -24.08 9.17 11.86
C GLU A 228 -23.57 9.11 10.43
N PRO A 229 -22.23 9.17 10.21
CA PRO A 229 -21.68 9.02 8.87
C PRO A 229 -21.73 7.57 8.39
N GLU A 230 -21.73 7.38 7.08
CA GLU A 230 -21.64 6.05 6.47
C GLU A 230 -20.30 5.39 6.81
N VAL A 231 -20.36 4.14 7.28
CA VAL A 231 -19.22 3.25 7.50
C VAL A 231 -19.56 1.87 6.97
N ASN A 232 -18.56 1.11 6.52
CA ASN A 232 -18.76 -0.23 5.97
C ASN A 232 -17.83 -1.28 6.59
N ASP A 233 -17.00 -0.87 7.58
CA ASP A 233 -16.20 -1.76 8.40
C ASP A 233 -16.23 -1.29 9.87
N THR A 234 -16.50 -2.23 10.78
CA THR A 234 -16.56 -1.99 12.23
C THR A 234 -15.80 -3.06 13.02
N GLU A 235 -14.92 -3.82 12.35
CA GLU A 235 -14.25 -4.98 12.94
C GLU A 235 -12.75 -4.99 12.74
N SER A 236 -12.24 -4.45 11.60
CA SER A 236 -10.88 -4.72 11.14
C SER A 236 -9.80 -3.75 11.66
N TYR A 237 -10.18 -2.50 11.96
CA TYR A 237 -9.20 -1.45 12.23
C TYR A 237 -9.13 -1.06 13.70
N ASP A 238 -8.39 -1.84 14.49
CA ASP A 238 -8.06 -1.51 15.89
C ASP A 238 -6.86 -0.58 15.94
N ASN A 239 -7.02 0.58 16.60
CA ASN A 239 -5.95 1.56 16.73
C ASN A 239 -5.15 1.47 18.05
N GLY A 240 -5.32 0.38 18.80
CA GLY A 240 -4.69 0.16 20.11
C GLY A 240 -5.53 0.66 21.29
N THR A 241 -6.63 1.38 21.06
CA THR A 241 -7.61 1.77 22.09
C THR A 241 -9.00 1.18 21.81
N GLY A 242 -9.18 0.58 20.67
CA GLY A 242 -10.41 -0.09 20.22
C GLY A 242 -10.55 -0.04 18.71
N VAL A 243 -11.57 -0.73 18.22
CA VAL A 243 -11.92 -0.74 16.80
C VAL A 243 -12.56 0.59 16.40
N ILE A 244 -12.04 1.21 15.36
CA ILE A 244 -12.52 2.49 14.83
C ILE A 244 -13.49 2.23 13.68
N PRO A 245 -14.74 2.71 13.74
CA PRO A 245 -15.68 2.63 12.62
C PRO A 245 -15.07 3.25 11.36
N THR A 246 -15.03 2.49 10.27
CA THR A 246 -14.24 2.83 9.09
C THR A 246 -15.07 2.82 7.82
N TYR A 247 -14.81 3.78 6.93
CA TYR A 247 -15.26 3.74 5.54
C TYR A 247 -14.10 3.29 4.65
N LEU A 248 -14.31 2.18 3.94
CA LEU A 248 -13.34 1.58 3.03
C LEU A 248 -13.75 1.85 1.58
N CYS A 249 -12.88 2.51 0.82
CA CYS A 249 -12.97 2.60 -0.63
C CYS A 249 -12.40 1.33 -1.28
N ASP A 250 -12.95 0.92 -2.42
CA ASP A 250 -12.46 -0.24 -3.16
C ASP A 250 -11.19 0.09 -3.97
N PRO A 251 -10.11 -0.69 -3.84
CA PRO A 251 -8.93 -0.59 -4.69
C PRO A 251 -9.14 -1.31 -6.02
N VAL A 252 -8.50 -0.83 -7.09
CA VAL A 252 -8.62 -1.38 -8.46
C VAL A 252 -7.25 -1.76 -9.02
N VAL A 253 -7.13 -2.97 -9.58
CA VAL A 253 -5.90 -3.41 -10.27
C VAL A 253 -5.78 -2.70 -11.61
N VAL A 254 -4.64 -2.05 -11.84
CA VAL A 254 -4.26 -1.43 -13.11
C VAL A 254 -3.11 -2.20 -13.74
N THR A 255 -3.26 -2.51 -15.00
CA THR A 255 -2.29 -3.18 -15.86
C THR A 255 -2.13 -2.42 -17.18
N VAL A 256 -1.20 -2.85 -18.03
CA VAL A 256 -1.04 -2.27 -19.37
C VAL A 256 -2.33 -2.36 -20.22
N ASP A 257 -3.20 -3.31 -19.93
CA ASP A 257 -4.43 -3.54 -20.72
C ASP A 257 -5.56 -2.56 -20.38
N ASN A 258 -5.59 -2.04 -19.11
CA ASN A 258 -6.71 -1.23 -18.64
C ASN A 258 -6.33 0.17 -18.12
N TYR A 259 -5.02 0.52 -18.10
CA TYR A 259 -4.58 1.82 -17.55
C TYR A 259 -5.23 3.03 -18.23
N LYS A 260 -5.52 2.92 -19.54
CA LYS A 260 -6.16 4.02 -20.27
C LYS A 260 -7.57 4.28 -19.76
N GLU A 261 -8.38 3.23 -19.63
CA GLU A 261 -9.75 3.32 -19.11
C GLU A 261 -9.76 3.88 -17.68
N ILE A 262 -8.93 3.29 -16.81
CA ILE A 262 -8.96 3.58 -15.38
C ILE A 262 -8.31 4.93 -15.04
N LEU A 263 -7.18 5.27 -15.68
CA LEU A 263 -6.42 6.45 -15.29
C LEU A 263 -6.62 7.63 -16.24
N ILE A 264 -6.79 7.41 -17.56
CA ILE A 264 -6.87 8.48 -18.55
C ILE A 264 -8.31 8.88 -18.81
N ASP A 265 -9.16 7.93 -19.21
CA ASP A 265 -10.56 8.20 -19.59
C ASP A 265 -11.38 8.65 -18.38
N SER A 266 -11.02 8.20 -17.16
CA SER A 266 -11.58 8.70 -15.90
C SER A 266 -11.19 10.15 -15.57
N GLY A 267 -10.20 10.72 -16.28
CA GLY A 267 -9.67 12.05 -16.02
C GLY A 267 -8.76 12.16 -14.79
N TYR A 268 -8.23 11.05 -14.27
CA TYR A 268 -7.26 11.08 -13.17
C TYR A 268 -5.90 11.61 -13.65
N TYR A 269 -5.42 11.09 -14.78
CA TYR A 269 -4.25 11.60 -15.50
C TYR A 269 -4.60 12.03 -16.92
N THR A 270 -3.77 12.89 -17.49
CA THR A 270 -3.78 13.15 -18.94
C THR A 270 -2.80 12.21 -19.64
N GLU A 271 -3.03 11.92 -20.93
CA GLU A 271 -2.08 11.13 -21.72
C GLU A 271 -0.66 11.73 -21.70
N ASP A 272 -0.53 13.05 -21.68
CA ASP A 272 0.78 13.73 -21.72
C ASP A 272 1.56 13.57 -20.40
N GLN A 273 0.90 13.31 -19.28
CA GLN A 273 1.56 12.99 -18.00
C GLN A 273 2.17 11.59 -18.02
N ILE A 274 1.60 10.66 -18.80
CA ILE A 274 2.03 9.25 -18.86
C ILE A 274 3.01 8.96 -20.02
N LYS A 275 3.12 9.84 -21.00
CA LYS A 275 4.10 9.69 -22.12
C LYS A 275 5.56 9.88 -21.69
#